data_c5924161f604dd4117ecd704c843892a
#
_entry.id   c5924161f604dd4117ecd704c843892a
#
_cell.length_a   1.000
_cell.length_b   1.000
_cell.length_c   1.000
_cell.angle_alpha   90.00
_cell.angle_beta   90.00
_cell.angle_gamma   90.00
#
_symmetry.space_group_name_H-M   'P 1'
#
loop_
_entity.id
_entity.type
_entity.pdbx_description
1 polymer ?
#
loop_
_entity_poly.entity_id
_entity_poly.type
_entity_poly.pdbx_seq_one_letter_code
_entity_poly.pdbx_strand_id
1 'polypeptide(L)'
;MIAEDEWLVVIDRQKVFAESEWSAWACADGTYYDTNEAFAKLAKAFGDRVVYTRYVAPIPPKDAWVDYFKDWPQFLVPPDDPIYDLTDETAALAEGHQVVDRTTFGKWGQQLIDA
;
A
#
# COMPACT_ATOMS: atom_id res chain seq x y z
N MET A 1 0.22 -25.53 3.00
CA MET A 1 1.51 -25.31 3.70
C MET A 1 2.35 -24.30 2.92
N ILE A 2 2.96 -23.37 3.63
CA ILE A 2 3.78 -22.32 3.00
C ILE A 2 5.21 -22.84 2.89
N ALA A 3 5.78 -22.80 1.67
CA ALA A 3 7.15 -23.20 1.44
C ALA A 3 8.14 -22.15 1.96
N GLU A 4 9.38 -22.56 2.30
CA GLU A 4 10.40 -21.68 2.86
C GLU A 4 10.83 -20.56 1.95
N ASP A 5 10.69 -20.73 0.62
CA ASP A 5 11.05 -19.73 -0.39
C ASP A 5 9.87 -18.87 -0.83
N GLU A 6 8.69 -19.05 -0.25
CA GLU A 6 7.51 -18.24 -0.56
C GLU A 6 7.47 -17.00 0.33
N TRP A 7 7.10 -15.87 -0.28
CA TRP A 7 6.94 -14.60 0.40
C TRP A 7 5.54 -14.05 0.19
N LEU A 8 5.02 -13.38 1.21
CA LEU A 8 3.77 -12.63 1.12
C LEU A 8 4.10 -11.19 0.78
N VAL A 9 3.52 -10.69 -0.31
CA VAL A 9 3.59 -9.27 -0.69
C VAL A 9 2.25 -8.64 -0.35
N VAL A 10 2.25 -7.70 0.57
CA VAL A 10 1.04 -6.98 0.98
C VAL A 10 1.02 -5.66 0.23
N ILE A 11 0.07 -5.52 -0.69
CA ILE A 11 0.05 -4.43 -1.66
C ILE A 11 -0.88 -3.31 -1.20
N ASP A 12 -0.28 -2.14 -0.92
CA ASP A 12 -0.98 -0.86 -0.78
C ASP A 12 -2.13 -0.85 0.24
N ARG A 13 -1.95 -1.45 1.40
CA ARG A 13 -2.96 -1.40 2.46
C ARG A 13 -2.83 -0.07 3.22
N GLN A 14 -3.24 0.98 2.56
CA GLN A 14 -3.08 2.37 2.99
C GLN A 14 -4.41 3.04 3.28
N LYS A 15 -4.38 4.06 4.12
CA LYS A 15 -5.57 4.82 4.51
C LYS A 15 -6.30 5.42 3.30
N VAL A 16 -5.56 5.90 2.30
CA VAL A 16 -6.15 6.50 1.10
C VAL A 16 -7.09 5.54 0.36
N PHE A 17 -6.82 4.24 0.42
CA PHE A 17 -7.64 3.22 -0.25
C PHE A 17 -8.71 2.63 0.66
N ALA A 18 -8.62 2.84 1.96
CA ALA A 18 -9.51 2.24 2.95
C ALA A 18 -10.53 3.22 3.53
N GLU A 19 -10.14 4.48 3.70
CA GLU A 19 -10.96 5.49 4.36
C GLU A 19 -12.08 5.98 3.44
N SER A 20 -13.31 6.02 3.96
CA SER A 20 -14.49 6.36 3.17
C SER A 20 -14.46 7.78 2.59
N GLU A 21 -13.80 8.72 3.25
CA GLU A 21 -13.68 10.10 2.75
C GLU A 21 -12.89 10.20 1.45
N TRP A 22 -12.05 9.20 1.16
CA TRP A 22 -11.26 9.14 -0.06
C TRP A 22 -11.77 8.10 -1.07
N SER A 23 -12.89 7.45 -0.75
CA SER A 23 -13.38 6.32 -1.55
C SER A 23 -13.73 6.70 -3.00
N ALA A 24 -14.18 7.93 -3.23
CA ALA A 24 -14.49 8.38 -4.58
C ALA A 24 -13.26 8.38 -5.49
N TRP A 25 -12.10 8.77 -4.95
CA TRP A 25 -10.85 8.74 -5.70
C TRP A 25 -10.35 7.30 -5.89
N ALA A 26 -10.37 6.53 -4.83
CA ALA A 26 -9.80 5.18 -4.82
C ALA A 26 -10.76 4.12 -5.35
N CYS A 27 -12.01 4.48 -5.64
CA CYS A 27 -13.09 3.56 -5.99
C CYS A 27 -13.32 2.50 -4.92
N ALA A 28 -13.02 2.82 -3.66
CA ALA A 28 -13.22 1.91 -2.53
C ALA A 28 -14.71 1.84 -2.18
N ASP A 29 -15.22 0.65 -1.94
CA ASP A 29 -16.63 0.40 -1.68
C ASP A 29 -16.93 0.05 -0.21
N GLY A 30 -15.95 0.20 0.67
CA GLY A 30 -16.10 -0.08 2.10
C GLY A 30 -15.82 -1.53 2.48
N THR A 31 -15.47 -2.39 1.53
CA THR A 31 -15.17 -3.80 1.83
C THR A 31 -13.73 -4.02 2.32
N TYR A 32 -12.90 -3.00 2.30
CA TYR A 32 -11.50 -3.10 2.70
C TYR A 32 -11.32 -3.77 4.06
N TYR A 33 -12.06 -3.30 5.07
CA TYR A 33 -11.90 -3.79 6.44
C TYR A 33 -12.41 -5.24 6.62
N ASP A 34 -13.23 -5.72 5.70
CA ASP A 34 -13.70 -7.12 5.71
C ASP A 34 -12.56 -8.11 5.47
N THR A 35 -11.45 -7.64 4.90
CA THR A 35 -10.27 -8.46 4.61
C THR A 35 -9.27 -8.53 5.75
N ASN A 36 -9.44 -7.74 6.81
CA ASN A 36 -8.43 -7.62 7.87
C ASN A 36 -8.14 -8.95 8.59
N GLU A 37 -9.16 -9.74 8.86
CA GLU A 37 -8.97 -11.02 9.53
C GLU A 37 -8.14 -11.99 8.69
N ALA A 38 -8.47 -12.12 7.41
CA ALA A 38 -7.74 -12.98 6.49
C ALA A 38 -6.31 -12.50 6.29
N PHE A 39 -6.11 -11.20 6.16
CA PHE A 39 -4.78 -10.59 6.06
C PHE A 39 -3.93 -10.89 7.30
N ALA A 40 -4.48 -10.69 8.50
CA ALA A 40 -3.75 -10.94 9.73
C ALA A 40 -3.31 -12.40 9.86
N LYS A 41 -4.18 -13.33 9.47
CA LYS A 41 -3.85 -14.77 9.47
C LYS A 41 -2.72 -15.09 8.50
N LEU A 42 -2.77 -14.53 7.29
CA LEU A 42 -1.71 -14.72 6.29
C LEU A 42 -0.39 -14.14 6.76
N ALA A 43 -0.39 -12.91 7.29
CA ALA A 43 0.83 -12.27 7.75
C ALA A 43 1.51 -13.08 8.86
N LYS A 44 0.73 -13.61 9.79
CA LYS A 44 1.27 -14.46 10.86
C LYS A 44 1.83 -15.76 10.32
N ALA A 45 1.17 -16.37 9.32
CA ALA A 45 1.60 -17.63 8.74
C ALA A 45 2.94 -17.48 8.00
N PHE A 46 3.18 -16.34 7.33
CA PHE A 46 4.43 -16.08 6.64
C PHE A 46 5.57 -15.62 7.57
N GLY A 47 5.25 -15.12 8.77
CA GLY A 47 6.25 -14.71 9.75
C GLY A 47 7.17 -13.61 9.23
N ASP A 48 8.47 -13.89 9.11
CA ASP A 48 9.47 -12.91 8.65
C ASP A 48 9.46 -12.70 7.14
N ARG A 49 8.76 -13.53 6.39
CA ARG A 49 8.74 -13.49 4.93
C ARG A 49 7.54 -12.69 4.41
N VAL A 50 7.40 -11.46 4.89
CA VAL A 50 6.35 -10.54 4.48
C VAL A 50 6.99 -9.21 4.11
N VAL A 51 6.64 -8.68 2.94
CA VAL A 51 7.04 -7.34 2.51
C VAL A 51 5.79 -6.54 2.19
N TYR A 52 5.80 -5.26 2.55
CA TYR A 52 4.67 -4.36 2.38
C TYR A 52 5.01 -3.33 1.31
N THR A 53 4.02 -2.92 0.53
CA THR A 53 4.19 -1.83 -0.45
C THR A 53 3.25 -0.68 -0.15
N ARG A 54 3.68 0.53 -0.56
CA ARG A 54 2.84 1.72 -0.55
C ARG A 54 2.88 2.39 -1.91
N TYR A 55 1.72 2.91 -2.34
CA TYR A 55 1.67 3.89 -3.40
C TYR A 55 1.91 5.27 -2.80
N VAL A 56 2.76 6.07 -3.45
CA VAL A 56 2.98 7.48 -3.09
C VAL A 56 2.96 8.32 -4.37
N ALA A 57 2.52 9.57 -4.27
CA ALA A 57 2.44 10.43 -5.45
C ALA A 57 3.83 10.80 -5.97
N PRO A 58 4.04 10.79 -7.30
CA PRO A 58 5.26 11.34 -7.88
C PRO A 58 5.25 12.88 -7.77
N ILE A 59 6.28 13.47 -7.16
CA ILE A 59 6.40 14.91 -6.98
C ILE A 59 7.72 15.37 -7.60
N PRO A 60 7.68 16.15 -8.70
CA PRO A 60 6.50 16.56 -9.47
C PRO A 60 5.84 15.40 -10.23
N PRO A 61 4.55 15.51 -10.56
CA PRO A 61 3.86 14.46 -11.32
C PRO A 61 4.50 14.26 -12.69
N LYS A 62 4.50 13.01 -13.16
CA LYS A 62 5.13 12.62 -14.42
C LYS A 62 4.16 11.82 -15.27
N ASP A 63 4.34 11.88 -16.60
CA ASP A 63 3.59 11.07 -17.57
C ASP A 63 2.08 11.24 -17.38
N ALA A 64 1.34 10.15 -17.33
CA ALA A 64 -0.12 10.17 -17.15
C ALA A 64 -0.56 10.80 -15.84
N TRP A 65 0.32 10.84 -14.82
CA TRP A 65 -0.02 11.43 -13.52
C TRP A 65 -0.19 12.94 -13.57
N VAL A 66 0.38 13.62 -14.57
CA VAL A 66 0.22 15.07 -14.74
C VAL A 66 -1.26 15.42 -14.88
N ASP A 67 -1.98 14.76 -15.79
CA ASP A 67 -3.40 15.01 -15.99
C ASP A 67 -4.25 14.49 -14.84
N TYR A 68 -3.88 13.35 -14.28
CA TYR A 68 -4.58 12.75 -13.15
C TYR A 68 -4.65 13.71 -11.96
N PHE A 69 -3.52 14.30 -11.57
CA PHE A 69 -3.48 15.19 -10.41
C PHE A 69 -4.03 16.59 -10.67
N LYS A 70 -4.35 16.95 -11.92
CA LYS A 70 -5.16 18.13 -12.21
C LYS A 70 -6.59 17.95 -11.70
N ASP A 71 -7.13 16.74 -11.82
CA ASP A 71 -8.47 16.40 -11.36
C ASP A 71 -8.51 16.07 -9.85
N TRP A 72 -7.40 15.57 -9.32
CA TRP A 72 -7.30 15.09 -7.94
C TRP A 72 -6.12 15.71 -7.19
N PRO A 73 -6.02 17.06 -7.12
CA PRO A 73 -4.85 17.72 -6.54
C PRO A 73 -4.65 17.45 -5.04
N GLN A 74 -5.71 17.09 -4.33
CA GLN A 74 -5.64 16.79 -2.90
C GLN A 74 -4.78 15.56 -2.57
N PHE A 75 -4.51 14.72 -3.56
CA PHE A 75 -3.68 13.52 -3.37
C PHE A 75 -2.23 13.73 -3.81
N LEU A 76 -1.90 14.90 -4.35
CA LEU A 76 -0.52 15.24 -4.72
C LEU A 76 0.17 15.86 -3.49
N VAL A 77 0.57 15.00 -2.57
CA VAL A 77 1.18 15.36 -1.28
C VAL A 77 2.40 14.48 -1.03
N PRO A 78 3.31 14.90 -0.13
CA PRO A 78 4.50 14.10 0.17
C PRO A 78 4.19 12.72 0.73
N PRO A 79 5.13 11.76 0.62
CA PRO A 79 4.92 10.38 1.11
C PRO A 79 4.69 10.28 2.62
N ASP A 80 5.10 11.28 3.39
CA ASP A 80 4.90 11.32 4.85
C ASP A 80 3.54 11.90 5.24
N ASP A 81 2.72 12.33 4.27
CA ASP A 81 1.37 12.77 4.56
C ASP A 81 0.54 11.59 5.07
N PRO A 82 -0.29 11.77 6.11
CA PRO A 82 -1.08 10.68 6.70
C PRO A 82 -1.97 9.91 5.71
N ILE A 83 -2.40 10.50 4.60
CA ILE A 83 -3.24 9.79 3.63
C ILE A 83 -2.54 8.59 3.01
N TYR A 84 -1.20 8.62 2.94
CA TYR A 84 -0.43 7.51 2.38
C TYR A 84 0.04 6.51 3.43
N ASP A 85 -0.25 6.74 4.71
CA ASP A 85 0.10 5.79 5.76
C ASP A 85 -0.60 4.45 5.53
N LEU A 86 0.06 3.38 5.95
CA LEU A 86 -0.60 2.09 6.09
C LEU A 86 -1.75 2.24 7.08
N THR A 87 -2.83 1.48 6.90
CA THR A 87 -3.91 1.45 7.90
C THR A 87 -3.34 1.00 9.24
N ASP A 88 -3.97 1.40 10.34
CA ASP A 88 -3.43 1.17 11.68
C ASP A 88 -3.13 -0.31 11.95
N GLU A 89 -4.03 -1.20 11.60
CA GLU A 89 -3.86 -2.65 11.78
C GLU A 89 -2.75 -3.20 10.87
N THR A 90 -2.59 -2.63 9.68
CA THR A 90 -1.52 -3.02 8.76
C THR A 90 -0.16 -2.54 9.28
N ALA A 91 -0.09 -1.29 9.76
CA ALA A 91 1.14 -0.71 10.30
C ALA A 91 1.65 -1.52 11.51
N ALA A 92 0.75 -1.98 12.36
CA ALA A 92 1.11 -2.82 13.51
C ALA A 92 1.76 -4.14 13.07
N LEU A 93 1.23 -4.77 12.00
CA LEU A 93 1.78 -6.01 11.47
C LEU A 93 3.06 -5.78 10.65
N ALA A 94 3.21 -4.59 10.06
CA ALA A 94 4.37 -4.23 9.26
C ALA A 94 5.61 -3.88 10.09
N GLU A 95 5.46 -3.65 11.39
CA GLU A 95 6.56 -3.29 12.26
C GLU A 95 7.68 -4.33 12.19
N GLY A 96 8.90 -3.89 11.88
CA GLY A 96 10.04 -4.78 11.70
C GLY A 96 10.16 -5.39 10.30
N HIS A 97 9.23 -5.12 9.40
CA HIS A 97 9.24 -5.60 8.02
C HIS A 97 9.63 -4.50 7.04
N GLN A 98 10.06 -4.89 5.85
CA GLN A 98 10.38 -3.96 4.77
C GLN A 98 9.10 -3.36 4.20
N VAL A 99 9.11 -2.03 3.98
CA VAL A 99 8.04 -1.31 3.28
C VAL A 99 8.64 -0.65 2.05
N VAL A 100 8.12 -0.96 0.87
CA VAL A 100 8.61 -0.45 -0.41
C VAL A 100 7.61 0.58 -0.96
N ASP A 101 8.07 1.82 -1.16
CA ASP A 101 7.26 2.90 -1.72
C ASP A 101 7.50 3.02 -3.22
N ARG A 102 6.42 3.10 -3.99
CA ARG A 102 6.47 3.29 -5.45
C ARG A 102 5.46 4.33 -5.89
N THR A 103 5.80 5.02 -6.97
CA THR A 103 4.93 6.05 -7.57
C THR A 103 4.09 5.49 -8.73
N THR A 104 4.02 4.19 -8.86
CA THR A 104 3.29 3.48 -9.92
C THR A 104 2.32 2.47 -9.31
N PHE A 105 1.31 2.05 -10.07
CA PHE A 105 0.42 0.97 -9.63
C PHE A 105 1.17 -0.36 -9.57
N GLY A 106 2.02 -0.64 -10.57
CA GLY A 106 2.88 -1.81 -10.53
C GLY A 106 3.97 -1.64 -9.47
N LYS A 107 4.07 -2.60 -8.56
CA LYS A 107 5.06 -2.53 -7.46
C LYS A 107 6.29 -3.38 -7.71
N TRP A 108 6.29 -4.19 -8.76
CA TRP A 108 7.43 -5.03 -9.09
C TRP A 108 8.59 -4.18 -9.59
N GLY A 109 9.76 -4.41 -9.05
CA GLY A 109 10.97 -3.70 -9.39
C GLY A 109 12.12 -4.13 -8.49
N GLN A 110 13.28 -3.54 -8.69
CA GLN A 110 14.50 -3.95 -7.96
C GLN A 110 14.34 -3.83 -6.45
N GLN A 111 13.67 -2.78 -5.98
CA GLN A 111 13.44 -2.58 -4.54
C GLN A 111 12.68 -3.75 -3.92
N LEU A 112 11.66 -4.26 -4.62
CA LEU A 112 10.86 -5.38 -4.12
C LEU A 112 11.65 -6.69 -4.22
N ILE A 113 12.42 -6.87 -5.28
CA ILE A 113 13.28 -8.04 -5.45
C ILE A 113 14.32 -8.11 -4.34
N ASP A 114 14.88 -6.98 -3.95
CA ASP A 114 15.93 -6.90 -2.92
C ASP A 114 15.37 -6.97 -1.50
N ALA A 115 14.07 -6.81 -1.34
CA ALA A 115 13.43 -6.82 -0.02
C ALA A 115 13.43 -8.18 0.69
#